data_db4c751b4bb07960e4264e837fcfc46a
#
_entry.id   db4c751b4bb07960e4264e837fcfc46a
#
_cell.length_a   1.000
_cell.length_b   1.000
_cell.length_c   1.000
_cell.angle_alpha   90.00
_cell.angle_beta   90.00
_cell.angle_gamma   90.00
#
_symmetry.space_group_name_H-M   'P 1'
#
loop_
_entity.id
_entity.type
_entity.pdbx_description
1 polymer ?
#
loop_
_entity_poly.entity_id
_entity_poly.type
_entity_poly.pdbx_seq_one_letter_code
_entity_poly.pdbx_strand_id
1 'polypeptide(L)'
;ESEIEDIIVEIKNNKINGINVTVPFKKSIIPFLDRLTTLASEAQSVNTIFKKDNKIVGDNTDVDGFKHSLRHINYNMKNKKIFILGAGGVVSSIILSLKKLNVSKISLSNRTKRKAEDLKKIHPDLEIIDWGKNINFDMIINATSIGLKKYDQIKLDYSKLGSNKLFYDIIYNPGKTN
;
A
#
# COMPACT_ATOMS: atom_id res chain seq x y z
N GLU A 1 19.04 -0.46 -12.66
CA GLU A 1 18.35 0.33 -13.74
C GLU A 1 18.45 -0.39 -15.08
N SER A 2 19.62 -0.92 -15.50
CA SER A 2 19.77 -1.67 -16.76
C SER A 2 18.80 -2.85 -16.88
N GLU A 3 18.62 -3.65 -15.83
CA GLU A 3 17.70 -4.80 -15.83
C GLU A 3 16.22 -4.39 -16.03
N ILE A 4 15.82 -3.21 -15.56
CA ILE A 4 14.47 -2.67 -15.79
C ILE A 4 14.28 -2.33 -17.25
N GLU A 5 15.26 -1.66 -17.87
CA GLU A 5 15.23 -1.28 -19.27
C GLU A 5 15.15 -2.51 -20.18
N ASP A 6 15.94 -3.54 -19.90
CA ASP A 6 15.94 -4.80 -20.65
C ASP A 6 14.56 -5.48 -20.63
N ILE A 7 13.91 -5.56 -19.45
CA ILE A 7 12.56 -6.11 -19.32
C ILE A 7 11.54 -5.28 -20.11
N ILE A 8 11.62 -3.95 -20.06
CA ILE A 8 10.73 -3.08 -20.85
C ILE A 8 10.92 -3.30 -22.35
N VAL A 9 12.15 -3.49 -22.81
CA VAL A 9 12.44 -3.81 -24.21
C VAL A 9 11.83 -5.15 -24.62
N GLU A 10 11.87 -6.17 -23.75
CA GLU A 10 11.25 -7.47 -24.03
C GLU A 10 9.71 -7.38 -24.15
N ILE A 11 9.07 -6.53 -23.31
CA ILE A 11 7.63 -6.28 -23.44
C ILE A 11 7.34 -5.52 -24.75
N LYS A 12 8.14 -4.51 -25.09
CA LYS A 12 8.01 -3.75 -26.35
C LYS A 12 8.09 -4.65 -27.57
N ASN A 13 9.00 -5.62 -27.55
CA ASN A 13 9.24 -6.56 -28.63
C ASN A 13 8.29 -7.76 -28.65
N ASN A 14 7.25 -7.79 -27.79
CA ASN A 14 6.29 -8.88 -27.61
C ASN A 14 6.94 -10.25 -27.25
N LYS A 15 8.13 -10.24 -26.65
CA LYS A 15 8.73 -11.47 -26.10
C LYS A 15 8.03 -11.93 -24.84
N ILE A 16 7.54 -10.96 -24.04
CA ILE A 16 6.66 -11.19 -22.88
C ILE A 16 5.46 -10.26 -22.96
N ASN A 17 4.30 -10.72 -22.48
CA ASN A 17 3.05 -9.95 -22.57
C ASN A 17 2.92 -8.88 -21.46
N GLY A 18 3.57 -9.10 -20.34
CA GLY A 18 3.56 -8.20 -19.19
C GLY A 18 4.21 -8.84 -17.96
N ILE A 19 4.34 -8.07 -16.89
CA ILE A 19 4.97 -8.50 -15.65
C ILE A 19 4.24 -7.97 -14.43
N ASN A 20 4.41 -8.66 -13.31
CA ASN A 20 4.09 -8.12 -11.99
C ASN A 20 5.32 -7.42 -11.41
N VAL A 21 5.09 -6.27 -10.78
CA VAL A 21 6.13 -5.47 -10.11
C VAL A 21 5.88 -5.48 -8.62
N THR A 22 6.92 -5.78 -7.86
CA THR A 22 6.87 -5.80 -6.39
C THR A 22 7.93 -4.89 -5.77
N VAL A 23 8.05 -4.92 -4.46
CA VAL A 23 9.06 -4.18 -3.70
C VAL A 23 10.47 -4.58 -4.16
N PRO A 24 11.37 -3.62 -4.36
CA PRO A 24 11.25 -2.18 -4.09
C PRO A 24 10.83 -1.34 -5.32
N PHE A 25 10.42 -1.95 -6.43
CA PHE A 25 10.39 -1.34 -7.77
C PHE A 25 9.08 -0.61 -8.11
N LYS A 26 8.00 -0.75 -7.32
CA LYS A 26 6.67 -0.21 -7.64
C LYS A 26 6.62 1.29 -7.97
N LYS A 27 7.57 2.07 -7.44
CA LYS A 27 7.67 3.51 -7.73
C LYS A 27 8.76 3.82 -8.76
N SER A 28 9.92 3.18 -8.66
CA SER A 28 11.07 3.45 -9.53
C SER A 28 10.87 3.01 -10.98
N ILE A 29 9.89 2.12 -11.24
CA ILE A 29 9.54 1.69 -12.59
C ILE A 29 8.77 2.75 -13.40
N ILE A 30 8.09 3.69 -12.73
CA ILE A 30 7.19 4.66 -13.36
C ILE A 30 7.85 5.46 -14.49
N PRO A 31 9.10 5.97 -14.36
CA PRO A 31 9.75 6.74 -15.43
C PRO A 31 10.00 5.96 -16.73
N PHE A 32 9.96 4.64 -16.69
CA PHE A 32 10.20 3.76 -17.85
C PHE A 32 8.93 3.40 -18.64
N LEU A 33 7.76 3.90 -18.20
CA LEU A 33 6.46 3.56 -18.77
C LEU A 33 5.93 4.68 -19.64
N ASP A 34 5.25 4.31 -20.74
CA ASP A 34 4.67 5.28 -21.66
C ASP A 34 3.39 5.92 -21.10
N ARG A 35 2.64 5.16 -20.26
CA ARG A 35 1.38 5.59 -19.68
C ARG A 35 1.08 4.88 -18.35
N LEU A 36 0.40 5.58 -17.46
CA LEU A 36 -0.18 5.00 -16.25
C LEU A 36 -1.72 4.94 -16.37
N THR A 37 -2.32 3.90 -15.77
CA THR A 37 -3.76 3.94 -15.49
C THR A 37 -4.07 5.00 -14.43
N THR A 38 -5.34 5.38 -14.32
CA THR A 38 -5.77 6.36 -13.30
C THR A 38 -5.36 5.92 -11.89
N LEU A 39 -5.57 4.65 -11.54
CA LEU A 39 -5.20 4.14 -10.21
C LEU A 39 -3.70 4.15 -9.96
N ALA A 40 -2.90 3.74 -10.94
CA ALA A 40 -1.44 3.78 -10.83
C ALA A 40 -0.92 5.22 -10.70
N SER A 41 -1.51 6.17 -11.45
CA SER A 41 -1.17 7.58 -11.38
C SER A 41 -1.54 8.22 -10.04
N GLU A 42 -2.77 8.02 -9.54
CA GLU A 42 -3.22 8.54 -8.25
C GLU A 42 -2.42 7.94 -7.07
N ALA A 43 -2.10 6.63 -7.13
CA ALA A 43 -1.31 5.96 -6.11
C ALA A 43 0.19 6.25 -6.20
N GLN A 44 0.70 6.76 -7.33
CA GLN A 44 2.13 6.86 -7.63
C GLN A 44 2.86 5.53 -7.37
N SER A 45 2.23 4.43 -7.80
CA SER A 45 2.69 3.06 -7.54
C SER A 45 2.17 2.12 -8.63
N VAL A 46 3.06 1.32 -9.21
CA VAL A 46 2.75 0.33 -10.26
C VAL A 46 3.06 -1.05 -9.73
N ASN A 47 2.13 -2.00 -9.87
CA ASN A 47 2.35 -3.41 -9.56
C ASN A 47 2.14 -4.35 -10.75
N THR A 48 1.66 -3.83 -11.88
CA THR A 48 1.43 -4.60 -13.11
C THR A 48 1.82 -3.76 -14.31
N ILE A 49 2.55 -4.34 -15.26
CA ILE A 49 2.95 -3.70 -16.51
C ILE A 49 2.52 -4.59 -17.66
N PHE A 50 1.96 -4.01 -18.71
CA PHE A 50 1.57 -4.72 -19.92
C PHE A 50 1.64 -3.78 -21.15
N LYS A 51 1.65 -4.39 -22.35
CA LYS A 51 1.57 -3.64 -23.60
C LYS A 51 0.13 -3.49 -24.06
N LYS A 52 -0.30 -2.27 -24.36
CA LYS A 52 -1.59 -1.94 -24.94
C LYS A 52 -1.46 -0.80 -25.95
N ASP A 53 -2.04 -0.96 -27.14
CA ASP A 53 -2.00 0.06 -28.21
C ASP A 53 -0.57 0.53 -28.52
N ASN A 54 0.35 -0.41 -28.60
CA ASN A 54 1.79 -0.22 -28.80
C ASN A 54 2.50 0.64 -27.73
N LYS A 55 1.88 0.83 -26.57
CA LYS A 55 2.43 1.56 -25.40
C LYS A 55 2.63 0.61 -24.22
N ILE A 56 3.65 0.89 -23.42
CA ILE A 56 3.88 0.20 -22.16
C ILE A 56 3.06 0.89 -21.07
N VAL A 57 2.12 0.18 -20.52
CA VAL A 57 1.14 0.70 -19.54
C VAL A 57 1.44 0.14 -18.17
N GLY A 58 1.56 1.02 -17.18
CA GLY A 58 1.60 0.66 -15.78
C GLY A 58 0.23 0.72 -15.12
N ASP A 59 -0.10 -0.30 -14.36
CA ASP A 59 -1.36 -0.41 -13.62
C ASP A 59 -1.13 -0.68 -12.14
N ASN A 60 -2.17 -0.46 -11.35
CA ASN A 60 -2.18 -0.74 -9.91
C ASN A 60 -3.44 -1.51 -9.53
N THR A 61 -3.29 -2.81 -9.34
CA THR A 61 -4.35 -3.72 -8.91
C THR A 61 -4.47 -3.81 -7.38
N ASP A 62 -3.48 -3.32 -6.62
CA ASP A 62 -3.51 -3.34 -5.15
C ASP A 62 -4.68 -2.50 -4.59
N VAL A 63 -4.99 -1.38 -5.25
CA VAL A 63 -6.07 -0.46 -4.84
C VAL A 63 -7.41 -1.19 -4.79
N ASP A 64 -7.78 -1.86 -5.88
CA ASP A 64 -9.04 -2.58 -5.94
C ASP A 64 -8.98 -3.89 -5.14
N GLY A 65 -7.85 -4.58 -5.12
CA GLY A 65 -7.65 -5.77 -4.30
C GLY A 65 -7.91 -5.51 -2.82
N PHE A 66 -7.37 -4.42 -2.27
CA PHE A 66 -7.62 -4.04 -0.88
C PHE A 66 -9.09 -3.66 -0.63
N LYS A 67 -9.74 -2.95 -1.55
CA LYS A 67 -11.18 -2.64 -1.45
C LYS A 67 -12.03 -3.91 -1.45
N HIS A 68 -11.69 -4.88 -2.30
CA HIS A 68 -12.38 -6.16 -2.37
C HIS A 68 -12.23 -6.97 -1.07
N SER A 69 -11.04 -7.00 -0.47
CA SER A 69 -10.83 -7.69 0.81
C SER A 69 -11.70 -7.14 1.94
N LEU A 70 -11.84 -5.81 2.03
CA LEU A 70 -12.72 -5.16 3.01
C LEU A 70 -14.20 -5.43 2.77
N ARG A 71 -14.63 -5.48 1.49
CA ARG A 71 -16.00 -5.89 1.15
C ARG A 71 -16.28 -7.33 1.52
N HIS A 72 -15.31 -8.22 1.32
CA HIS A 72 -15.46 -9.64 1.66
C HIS A 72 -15.75 -9.86 3.15
N ILE A 73 -15.15 -9.08 4.03
CA ILE A 73 -15.43 -9.13 5.48
C ILE A 73 -16.63 -8.27 5.92
N ASN A 74 -17.36 -7.68 4.97
CA ASN A 74 -18.52 -6.80 5.20
C ASN A 74 -18.24 -5.63 6.17
N TYR A 75 -17.01 -5.13 6.21
CA TYR A 75 -16.65 -4.03 7.10
C TYR A 75 -16.91 -2.67 6.44
N ASN A 76 -17.83 -1.89 7.03
CA ASN A 76 -18.15 -0.55 6.53
C ASN A 76 -17.09 0.46 6.94
N MET A 77 -16.39 1.01 5.95
CA MET A 77 -15.28 1.95 6.12
C MET A 77 -15.73 3.42 6.25
N LYS A 78 -16.98 3.74 5.88
CA LYS A 78 -17.46 5.13 5.86
C LYS A 78 -17.31 5.78 7.25
N ASN A 79 -16.71 6.96 7.28
CA ASN A 79 -16.46 7.76 8.49
C ASN A 79 -15.54 7.10 9.54
N LYS A 80 -14.83 6.02 9.22
CA LYS A 80 -13.89 5.37 10.13
C LYS A 80 -12.57 6.11 10.22
N LYS A 81 -11.91 6.01 11.37
CA LYS A 81 -10.54 6.49 11.62
C LYS A 81 -9.58 5.32 11.44
N ILE A 82 -8.62 5.47 10.56
CA ILE A 82 -7.68 4.40 10.18
C ILE A 82 -6.29 4.76 10.65
N PHE A 83 -5.61 3.79 11.28
CA PHE A 83 -4.21 3.92 11.67
C PHE A 83 -3.38 2.92 10.87
N ILE A 84 -2.43 3.40 10.07
CA ILE A 84 -1.54 2.57 9.26
C ILE A 84 -0.17 2.54 9.91
N LEU A 85 0.37 1.34 10.09
CA LEU A 85 1.74 1.11 10.50
C LEU A 85 2.55 0.67 9.29
N GLY A 86 3.60 1.44 8.97
CA GLY A 86 4.47 1.19 7.81
C GLY A 86 4.28 2.19 6.68
N ALA A 87 5.34 2.36 5.88
CA ALA A 87 5.38 3.23 4.70
C ALA A 87 6.08 2.51 3.53
N GLY A 88 5.70 1.25 3.31
CA GLY A 88 6.18 0.42 2.22
C GLY A 88 5.48 0.68 0.90
N GLY A 89 5.90 -0.02 -0.16
CA GLY A 89 5.44 0.20 -1.54
C GLY A 89 3.94 0.02 -1.78
N VAL A 90 3.22 -0.73 -0.93
CA VAL A 90 1.76 -0.93 -1.05
C VAL A 90 0.95 0.16 -0.35
N VAL A 91 1.57 0.94 0.57
CA VAL A 91 0.84 1.84 1.48
C VAL A 91 0.13 2.95 0.72
N SER A 92 0.72 3.49 -0.35
CA SER A 92 0.07 4.50 -1.18
C SER A 92 -1.22 3.96 -1.83
N SER A 93 -1.23 2.70 -2.27
CA SER A 93 -2.42 2.03 -2.80
C SER A 93 -3.50 1.83 -1.73
N ILE A 94 -3.10 1.45 -0.51
CA ILE A 94 -4.01 1.33 0.64
C ILE A 94 -4.64 2.68 0.98
N ILE A 95 -3.85 3.75 1.06
CA ILE A 95 -4.34 5.11 1.33
C ILE A 95 -5.37 5.53 0.28
N LEU A 96 -5.06 5.33 -1.00
CA LEU A 96 -5.98 5.67 -2.08
C LEU A 96 -7.29 4.86 -1.99
N SER A 97 -7.20 3.57 -1.66
CA SER A 97 -8.37 2.71 -1.44
C SER A 97 -9.27 3.23 -0.31
N LEU A 98 -8.65 3.60 0.82
CA LEU A 98 -9.35 4.14 1.99
C LEU A 98 -10.04 5.46 1.68
N LYS A 99 -9.40 6.37 0.94
CA LYS A 99 -10.02 7.62 0.47
C LYS A 99 -11.25 7.35 -0.39
N LYS A 100 -11.15 6.41 -1.34
CA LYS A 100 -12.29 6.00 -2.19
C LYS A 100 -13.41 5.29 -1.39
N LEU A 101 -13.14 4.83 -0.18
CA LEU A 101 -14.12 4.26 0.76
C LEU A 101 -14.68 5.28 1.77
N ASN A 102 -14.35 6.57 1.61
CA ASN A 102 -14.85 7.69 2.41
C ASN A 102 -14.57 7.53 3.92
N VAL A 103 -13.36 7.13 4.29
CA VAL A 103 -12.90 7.16 5.68
C VAL A 103 -12.80 8.60 6.17
N SER A 104 -12.98 8.83 7.46
CA SER A 104 -12.93 10.20 8.04
C SER A 104 -11.51 10.69 8.26
N LYS A 105 -10.57 9.79 8.56
CA LYS A 105 -9.19 10.14 8.88
C LYS A 105 -8.25 8.98 8.60
N ILE A 106 -7.07 9.31 8.06
CA ILE A 106 -5.97 8.36 7.89
C ILE A 106 -4.76 8.90 8.64
N SER A 107 -4.30 8.16 9.64
CA SER A 107 -3.08 8.44 10.37
C SER A 107 -2.05 7.38 10.04
N LEU A 108 -0.79 7.77 9.87
CA LEU A 108 0.31 6.92 9.45
C LEU A 108 1.47 7.02 10.43
N SER A 109 2.03 5.89 10.82
CA SER A 109 3.26 5.81 11.59
C SER A 109 4.27 4.90 10.92
N ASN A 110 5.52 5.34 10.86
CA ASN A 110 6.61 4.53 10.32
C ASN A 110 7.91 4.78 11.09
N ARG A 111 8.67 3.70 11.36
CA ARG A 111 9.96 3.79 12.07
C ARG A 111 10.92 4.82 11.43
N THR A 112 10.98 4.87 10.11
CA THR A 112 11.72 5.89 9.38
C THR A 112 10.76 7.01 8.99
N LYS A 113 10.74 8.10 9.77
CA LYS A 113 9.79 9.22 9.63
C LYS A 113 9.76 9.81 8.23
N ARG A 114 10.93 9.96 7.58
CA ARG A 114 11.06 10.48 6.20
C ARG A 114 10.19 9.73 5.20
N LYS A 115 10.07 8.40 5.31
CA LYS A 115 9.22 7.61 4.40
C LYS A 115 7.73 7.95 4.56
N ALA A 116 7.29 8.24 5.79
CA ALA A 116 5.93 8.70 6.05
C ALA A 116 5.69 10.10 5.48
N GLU A 117 6.66 10.99 5.63
CA GLU A 117 6.63 12.35 5.07
C GLU A 117 6.60 12.34 3.53
N ASP A 118 7.31 11.44 2.89
CA ASP A 118 7.27 11.28 1.43
C ASP A 118 5.89 10.80 0.94
N LEU A 119 5.20 9.94 1.70
CA LEU A 119 3.81 9.60 1.42
C LEU A 119 2.86 10.77 1.63
N LYS A 120 3.11 11.63 2.63
CA LYS A 120 2.31 12.84 2.86
C LYS A 120 2.43 13.85 1.71
N LYS A 121 3.55 13.90 0.97
CA LYS A 121 3.67 14.73 -0.25
C LYS A 121 2.70 14.28 -1.33
N ILE A 122 2.43 12.98 -1.43
CA ILE A 122 1.48 12.39 -2.39
C ILE A 122 0.04 12.51 -1.86
N HIS A 123 -0.14 12.39 -0.56
CA HIS A 123 -1.42 12.40 0.14
C HIS A 123 -1.41 13.47 1.26
N PRO A 124 -1.62 14.75 0.96
CA PRO A 124 -1.42 15.85 1.92
C PRO A 124 -2.31 15.81 3.17
N ASP A 125 -3.45 15.15 3.09
CA ASP A 125 -4.43 14.96 4.18
C ASP A 125 -4.02 13.88 5.20
N LEU A 126 -2.88 13.17 4.98
CA LEU A 126 -2.35 12.24 5.96
C LEU A 126 -1.89 12.94 7.24
N GLU A 127 -2.26 12.37 8.37
CA GLU A 127 -1.66 12.71 9.67
C GLU A 127 -0.47 11.79 9.95
N ILE A 128 0.70 12.35 10.25
CA ILE A 128 1.88 11.56 10.61
C ILE A 128 1.97 11.47 12.13
N ILE A 129 2.06 10.25 12.63
CA ILE A 129 2.19 9.91 14.05
C ILE A 129 3.60 9.37 14.31
N ASP A 130 4.22 9.80 15.37
CA ASP A 130 5.54 9.27 15.78
C ASP A 130 5.45 7.77 16.06
N TRP A 131 6.49 7.03 15.71
CA TRP A 131 6.55 5.59 15.90
C TRP A 131 6.42 5.21 17.37
N GLY A 132 5.57 4.23 17.66
CA GLY A 132 5.31 3.76 19.02
C GLY A 132 4.25 4.55 19.79
N LYS A 133 3.71 5.64 19.22
CA LYS A 133 2.56 6.34 19.83
C LYS A 133 1.24 5.69 19.44
N ASN A 134 0.38 5.50 20.42
CA ASN A 134 -1.00 5.09 20.22
C ASN A 134 -1.90 6.29 19.95
N ILE A 135 -2.88 6.08 19.09
CA ILE A 135 -3.97 7.01 18.80
C ILE A 135 -5.30 6.26 18.85
N ASN A 136 -6.40 7.00 18.97
CA ASN A 136 -7.72 6.38 18.81
C ASN A 136 -8.02 6.11 17.33
N PHE A 137 -8.40 4.88 17.01
CA PHE A 137 -8.75 4.42 15.66
C PHE A 137 -9.92 3.44 15.69
N ASP A 138 -10.56 3.22 14.56
CA ASP A 138 -11.53 2.14 14.35
C ASP A 138 -10.88 0.90 13.74
N MET A 139 -9.88 1.12 12.88
CA MET A 139 -9.12 0.05 12.24
C MET A 139 -7.63 0.40 12.27
N ILE A 140 -6.79 -0.60 12.59
CA ILE A 140 -5.34 -0.53 12.41
C ILE A 140 -4.91 -1.49 11.31
N ILE A 141 -3.97 -1.03 10.47
CA ILE A 141 -3.42 -1.82 9.37
C ILE A 141 -1.93 -2.00 9.58
N ASN A 142 -1.48 -3.24 9.73
CA ASN A 142 -0.07 -3.56 9.67
C ASN A 142 0.38 -3.65 8.21
N ALA A 143 1.10 -2.64 7.74
CA ALA A 143 1.75 -2.60 6.44
C ALA A 143 3.28 -2.57 6.55
N THR A 144 3.80 -3.08 7.67
CA THR A 144 5.24 -3.29 7.91
C THR A 144 5.66 -4.70 7.51
N SER A 145 6.96 -4.97 7.59
CA SER A 145 7.50 -6.35 7.54
C SER A 145 7.50 -7.05 8.90
N ILE A 146 7.04 -6.38 9.96
CA ILE A 146 7.00 -6.95 11.32
C ILE A 146 5.88 -7.99 11.38
N GLY A 147 6.22 -9.22 11.71
CA GLY A 147 5.33 -10.38 11.68
C GLY A 147 5.71 -11.42 10.61
N LEU A 148 6.63 -11.09 9.67
CA LEU A 148 7.18 -12.06 8.73
C LEU A 148 8.06 -13.10 9.44
N LYS A 149 8.73 -12.72 10.53
CA LYS A 149 9.57 -13.61 11.32
C LYS A 149 8.82 -14.02 12.60
N LYS A 150 9.00 -15.26 13.04
CA LYS A 150 8.30 -15.91 14.16
C LYS A 150 8.28 -15.13 15.49
N TYR A 151 9.26 -14.27 15.72
CA TYR A 151 9.39 -13.50 16.97
C TYR A 151 9.22 -11.98 16.77
N ASP A 152 8.85 -11.55 15.57
CA ASP A 152 8.61 -10.14 15.30
C ASP A 152 7.31 -9.71 15.97
N GLN A 153 7.34 -8.60 16.71
CA GLN A 153 6.16 -8.03 17.35
C GLN A 153 6.14 -6.51 17.20
N ILE A 154 4.97 -5.98 16.94
CA ILE A 154 4.72 -4.54 16.99
C ILE A 154 4.41 -4.20 18.47
N LYS A 155 5.34 -3.48 19.10
CA LYS A 155 5.16 -3.01 20.48
C LYS A 155 4.25 -1.78 20.50
N LEU A 156 2.95 -2.01 20.59
CA LEU A 156 1.95 -0.99 20.87
C LEU A 156 1.22 -1.36 22.15
N ASP A 157 0.87 -0.35 22.95
CA ASP A 157 0.04 -0.55 24.15
C ASP A 157 -1.44 -0.68 23.75
N TYR A 158 -1.91 -1.91 23.67
CA TYR A 158 -3.31 -2.21 23.35
C TYR A 158 -4.27 -2.12 24.55
N SER A 159 -3.76 -1.93 25.78
CA SER A 159 -4.55 -1.96 27.01
C SER A 159 -5.62 -0.85 27.09
N LYS A 160 -5.41 0.26 26.38
CA LYS A 160 -6.30 1.41 26.33
C LYS A 160 -7.22 1.44 25.12
N LEU A 161 -7.16 0.42 24.27
CA LEU A 161 -8.04 0.32 23.11
C LEU A 161 -9.42 -0.19 23.56
N GLY A 162 -10.47 0.56 23.25
CA GLY A 162 -11.85 0.11 23.48
C GLY A 162 -12.19 -1.11 22.62
N SER A 163 -13.36 -1.71 22.88
CA SER A 163 -13.92 -2.81 22.09
C SER A 163 -14.21 -2.39 20.62
N ASN A 164 -14.46 -3.37 19.75
CA ASN A 164 -14.87 -3.17 18.35
C ASN A 164 -13.82 -2.49 17.45
N LYS A 165 -12.56 -2.84 17.65
CA LYS A 165 -11.47 -2.42 16.76
C LYS A 165 -11.15 -3.53 15.74
N LEU A 166 -10.94 -3.16 14.49
CA LEU A 166 -10.48 -4.08 13.46
C LEU A 166 -8.95 -4.03 13.35
N PHE A 167 -8.32 -5.20 13.43
CA PHE A 167 -6.89 -5.37 13.16
C PHE A 167 -6.76 -6.06 11.80
N TYR A 168 -6.07 -5.41 10.88
CA TYR A 168 -5.86 -5.89 9.52
C TYR A 168 -4.36 -6.02 9.25
N ASP A 169 -3.93 -7.19 8.85
CA ASP A 169 -2.55 -7.43 8.46
C ASP A 169 -2.48 -7.68 6.95
N ILE A 170 -1.54 -7.01 6.26
CA ILE A 170 -1.29 -7.28 4.84
C ILE A 170 -0.36 -8.47 4.62
N ILE A 171 0.23 -9.02 5.67
CA ILE A 171 1.05 -10.22 5.61
C ILE A 171 0.13 -11.43 5.47
N TYR A 172 0.32 -12.21 4.41
CA TYR A 172 -0.46 -13.42 4.14
C TYR A 172 0.37 -14.71 4.27
N ASN A 173 1.68 -14.59 4.41
CA ASN A 173 2.57 -15.72 4.70
C ASN A 173 3.64 -15.28 5.72
N PRO A 174 3.63 -15.87 6.94
CA PRO A 174 2.79 -16.98 7.42
C PRO A 174 1.30 -16.60 7.53
N GLY A 175 0.41 -17.59 7.48
CA GLY A 175 -1.05 -17.39 7.54
C GLY A 175 -1.58 -16.82 8.87
N LYS A 176 -0.73 -16.74 9.91
CA LYS A 176 -0.97 -16.02 11.16
C LYS A 176 0.30 -15.28 11.56
N THR A 177 0.16 -13.99 11.80
CA THR A 177 1.19 -13.15 12.42
C THR A 177 0.99 -13.12 13.95
N ASN A 178 2.06 -12.88 14.70
CA ASN A 178 2.00 -12.82 16.16
C ASN A 178 1.48 -11.46 16.65
#